data_c1f69a8c96195866602209267d48c323
#
_entry.id   c1f69a8c96195866602209267d48c323
#
_cell.length_a   1.000
_cell.length_b   1.000
_cell.length_c   1.000
_cell.angle_alpha   90.00
_cell.angle_beta   90.00
_cell.angle_gamma   90.00
#
_symmetry.space_group_name_H-M   'P 1'
#
loop_
_entity.id
_entity.type
_entity.pdbx_description
1 polymer ?
#
loop_
_entity_poly.entity_id
_entity_poly.type
_entity_poly.pdbx_seq_one_letter_code
_entity_poly.pdbx_strand_id
1 'polypeptide(L)'
;DICLMMRSLYSAVSGLKTNQTAMDVIGNNVANVNTIGFKSSRVVFQDVYSQTLSAATAPTETSGGINPQQVGLGVTISAIGLNMTEGSMQPSSNTLDFAITGEGFFVIRGSDGAYYYTRNGAFTLDADGYLVTANGDYVMGVMGNADDVKNGMPLYDVDGNPIFDRIKIIGSIPTGETDIDGNPIYETYTDYAVDSNGAVTAINSIGEVLTIGRLVLATFNNTGGLEKAGNSYYSVTSNSGEAEIHFVNDGCGAIKSGYLE
;
A
#
# COMPACT_ATOMS: atom_id res chain seq x y z
N ASP A 1 20.13 -48.77 -11.33
CA ASP A 1 19.28 -48.22 -10.25
C ASP A 1 19.87 -46.97 -9.57
N ILE A 2 21.10 -46.59 -9.87
CA ILE A 2 21.73 -45.33 -9.40
C ILE A 2 20.92 -44.11 -9.86
N CYS A 3 20.34 -44.13 -11.05
CA CYS A 3 19.53 -43.07 -11.61
C CYS A 3 18.20 -42.84 -10.82
N LEU A 4 17.61 -43.89 -10.27
CA LEU A 4 16.42 -43.79 -9.43
C LEU A 4 16.71 -43.21 -8.06
N MET A 5 17.86 -43.54 -7.45
CA MET A 5 18.30 -42.98 -6.18
C MET A 5 18.64 -41.49 -6.32
N MET A 6 19.21 -41.08 -7.44
CA MET A 6 19.49 -39.65 -7.71
C MET A 6 18.21 -38.80 -7.79
N ARG A 7 17.12 -39.32 -8.35
CA ARG A 7 15.85 -38.59 -8.44
C ARG A 7 15.22 -38.28 -7.06
N SER A 8 15.22 -39.28 -6.17
CA SER A 8 14.69 -39.09 -4.83
C SER A 8 15.49 -38.05 -4.04
N LEU A 9 16.83 -38.01 -4.22
CA LEU A 9 17.68 -37.00 -3.65
C LEU A 9 17.39 -35.60 -4.20
N TYR A 10 17.23 -35.46 -5.52
CA TYR A 10 16.86 -34.16 -6.11
C TYR A 10 15.49 -33.70 -5.68
N SER A 11 14.49 -34.55 -5.58
CA SER A 11 13.17 -34.23 -5.08
C SER A 11 13.23 -33.79 -3.60
N ALA A 12 14.02 -34.49 -2.76
CA ALA A 12 14.22 -34.10 -1.37
C ALA A 12 14.94 -32.76 -1.23
N VAL A 13 15.99 -32.49 -2.03
CA VAL A 13 16.72 -31.22 -2.04
C VAL A 13 15.84 -30.07 -2.49
N SER A 14 14.98 -30.27 -3.52
CA SER A 14 14.03 -29.26 -3.95
C SER A 14 13.04 -28.92 -2.82
N GLY A 15 12.52 -29.93 -2.13
CA GLY A 15 11.64 -29.77 -0.96
C GLY A 15 12.31 -29.01 0.19
N LEU A 16 13.56 -29.31 0.49
CA LEU A 16 14.33 -28.59 1.51
C LEU A 16 14.52 -27.10 1.16
N LYS A 17 14.94 -26.81 -0.08
CA LYS A 17 15.14 -25.41 -0.53
C LYS A 17 13.84 -24.60 -0.50
N THR A 18 12.75 -25.17 -0.97
CA THR A 18 11.46 -24.47 -0.98
C THR A 18 10.92 -24.25 0.42
N ASN A 19 11.08 -25.22 1.33
CA ASN A 19 10.72 -25.07 2.74
C ASN A 19 11.63 -24.06 3.45
N GLN A 20 12.91 -23.98 3.12
CA GLN A 20 13.81 -22.95 3.64
C GLN A 20 13.32 -21.56 3.25
N THR A 21 13.01 -21.32 1.97
CA THR A 21 12.44 -20.04 1.54
C THR A 21 11.12 -19.72 2.24
N ALA A 22 10.27 -20.73 2.46
CA ALA A 22 9.04 -20.52 3.21
C ALA A 22 9.30 -20.10 4.66
N MET A 23 10.30 -20.71 5.31
CA MET A 23 10.71 -20.32 6.66
C MET A 23 11.31 -18.90 6.70
N ASP A 24 12.07 -18.50 5.68
CA ASP A 24 12.59 -17.14 5.57
C ASP A 24 11.46 -16.10 5.47
N VAL A 25 10.42 -16.39 4.68
CA VAL A 25 9.24 -15.52 4.56
C VAL A 25 8.46 -15.47 5.88
N ILE A 26 8.25 -16.61 6.55
CA ILE A 26 7.58 -16.67 7.86
C ILE A 26 8.40 -15.91 8.91
N GLY A 27 9.72 -16.10 8.93
CA GLY A 27 10.63 -15.39 9.84
C GLY A 27 10.54 -13.87 9.65
N ASN A 28 10.48 -13.41 8.40
CA ASN A 28 10.29 -11.98 8.09
C ASN A 28 8.92 -11.48 8.57
N ASN A 29 7.84 -12.23 8.37
CA ASN A 29 6.51 -11.86 8.86
C ASN A 29 6.48 -11.74 10.41
N VAL A 30 7.12 -12.68 11.12
CA VAL A 30 7.20 -12.67 12.58
C VAL A 30 8.06 -11.51 13.07
N ALA A 31 9.19 -11.22 12.41
CA ALA A 31 10.06 -10.10 12.76
C ALA A 31 9.34 -8.75 12.65
N ASN A 32 8.40 -8.63 11.73
CA ASN A 32 7.67 -7.40 11.45
C ASN A 32 6.24 -7.37 12.05
N VAL A 33 5.93 -8.24 13.02
CA VAL A 33 4.59 -8.33 13.63
C VAL A 33 4.16 -7.01 14.31
N ASN A 34 5.13 -6.23 14.81
CA ASN A 34 4.90 -4.92 15.43
C ASN A 34 5.20 -3.73 14.50
N THR A 35 5.46 -3.98 13.21
CA THR A 35 5.71 -2.92 12.24
C THR A 35 4.39 -2.40 11.69
N ILE A 36 4.13 -1.11 11.89
CA ILE A 36 2.91 -0.43 11.44
C ILE A 36 2.85 -0.43 9.90
N GLY A 37 1.68 -0.74 9.36
CA GLY A 37 1.45 -0.80 7.91
C GLY A 37 2.15 -1.97 7.21
N PHE A 38 2.71 -2.93 7.95
CA PHE A 38 3.35 -4.10 7.35
C PHE A 38 2.30 -5.07 6.80
N LYS A 39 2.49 -5.49 5.55
CA LYS A 39 1.66 -6.53 4.93
C LYS A 39 2.46 -7.83 4.82
N SER A 40 1.89 -8.90 5.35
CA SER A 40 2.51 -10.23 5.37
C SER A 40 2.67 -10.79 3.97
N SER A 41 3.71 -11.58 3.77
CA SER A 41 3.93 -12.31 2.52
C SER A 41 3.59 -13.78 2.71
N ARG A 42 3.04 -14.41 1.67
CA ARG A 42 2.69 -15.84 1.64
C ARG A 42 3.39 -16.54 0.49
N VAL A 43 3.97 -17.69 0.76
CA VAL A 43 4.58 -18.57 -0.25
C VAL A 43 3.53 -19.55 -0.76
N VAL A 44 3.45 -19.69 -2.07
CA VAL A 44 2.63 -20.69 -2.76
C VAL A 44 3.54 -21.68 -3.44
N PHE A 45 3.34 -22.97 -3.18
CA PHE A 45 4.10 -24.06 -3.77
C PHE A 45 3.39 -24.63 -4.99
N GLN A 46 4.16 -25.16 -5.91
CA GLN A 46 3.67 -25.97 -7.02
C GLN A 46 4.55 -27.20 -7.20
N ASP A 47 3.97 -28.27 -7.68
CA ASP A 47 4.72 -29.45 -8.07
C ASP A 47 5.54 -29.17 -9.33
N VAL A 48 6.68 -29.83 -9.42
CA VAL A 48 7.45 -29.91 -10.65
C VAL A 48 6.88 -31.05 -11.49
N TYR A 49 7.27 -31.16 -12.75
CA TYR A 49 6.79 -32.15 -13.66
C TYR A 49 6.76 -33.58 -13.09
N SER A 50 5.70 -34.36 -13.40
CA SER A 50 5.58 -35.75 -13.00
C SER A 50 5.90 -36.67 -14.20
N GLN A 51 6.72 -37.69 -13.98
CA GLN A 51 7.00 -38.69 -14.99
C GLN A 51 5.95 -39.81 -14.96
N THR A 52 5.33 -40.08 -16.09
CA THR A 52 4.39 -41.20 -16.22
C THR A 52 5.16 -42.49 -16.44
N LEU A 53 5.00 -43.46 -15.55
CA LEU A 53 5.57 -44.80 -15.64
C LEU A 53 4.67 -45.74 -16.45
N SER A 54 3.35 -45.61 -16.24
CA SER A 54 2.33 -46.36 -17.00
C SER A 54 1.18 -45.43 -17.36
N ALA A 55 0.72 -45.49 -18.59
CA ALA A 55 -0.44 -44.74 -19.03
C ALA A 55 -1.75 -45.34 -18.50
N ALA A 56 -2.79 -44.52 -18.40
CA ALA A 56 -4.14 -44.99 -18.08
C ALA A 56 -4.68 -45.84 -19.26
N THR A 57 -5.44 -46.89 -18.92
CA THR A 57 -6.18 -47.66 -19.89
C THR A 57 -7.68 -47.52 -19.66
N ALA A 58 -8.45 -47.41 -20.74
CA ALA A 58 -9.89 -47.36 -20.67
C ALA A 58 -10.48 -48.72 -20.25
N PRO A 59 -11.64 -48.77 -19.57
CA PRO A 59 -12.33 -50.03 -19.31
C PRO A 59 -12.82 -50.66 -20.61
N THR A 60 -12.74 -51.99 -20.69
CA THR A 60 -13.29 -52.81 -21.77
C THR A 60 -14.44 -53.64 -21.20
N GLU A 61 -15.17 -54.35 -22.08
CA GLU A 61 -16.29 -55.20 -21.67
C GLU A 61 -15.87 -56.35 -20.73
N THR A 62 -14.59 -56.70 -20.73
CA THR A 62 -14.05 -57.85 -19.95
C THR A 62 -13.07 -57.42 -18.86
N SER A 63 -12.63 -56.17 -18.81
CA SER A 63 -11.64 -55.70 -17.85
C SER A 63 -11.90 -54.25 -17.48
N GLY A 64 -11.73 -53.92 -16.16
CA GLY A 64 -11.77 -52.58 -15.66
C GLY A 64 -10.59 -51.70 -16.18
N GLY A 65 -10.79 -50.39 -16.22
CA GLY A 65 -9.74 -49.43 -16.54
C GLY A 65 -8.66 -49.36 -15.45
N ILE A 66 -7.43 -49.03 -15.83
CA ILE A 66 -6.29 -48.88 -14.92
C ILE A 66 -5.89 -47.39 -14.88
N ASN A 67 -5.69 -46.88 -13.69
CA ASN A 67 -5.24 -45.49 -13.46
C ASN A 67 -3.76 -45.32 -13.87
N PRO A 68 -3.35 -44.11 -14.30
CA PRO A 68 -1.97 -43.84 -14.64
C PRO A 68 -1.08 -43.93 -13.38
N GLN A 69 0.12 -44.47 -13.55
CA GLN A 69 1.16 -44.47 -12.53
C GLN A 69 2.16 -43.35 -12.82
N GLN A 70 2.25 -42.37 -11.92
CA GLN A 70 3.12 -41.23 -12.12
C GLN A 70 4.01 -41.02 -10.89
N VAL A 71 5.23 -40.53 -11.12
CA VAL A 71 6.20 -40.19 -10.07
C VAL A 71 6.55 -38.70 -10.21
N GLY A 72 6.32 -37.91 -9.17
CA GLY A 72 6.70 -36.50 -9.09
C GLY A 72 8.22 -36.30 -9.01
N LEU A 73 8.72 -35.22 -9.57
CA LEU A 73 10.16 -34.85 -9.56
C LEU A 73 10.53 -33.80 -8.54
N GLY A 74 9.60 -33.37 -7.71
CA GLY A 74 9.83 -32.43 -6.62
C GLY A 74 8.84 -31.27 -6.58
N VAL A 75 9.20 -30.23 -5.85
CA VAL A 75 8.38 -29.04 -5.61
C VAL A 75 9.19 -27.79 -5.91
N THR A 76 8.53 -26.74 -6.35
CA THR A 76 9.09 -25.40 -6.53
C THR A 76 8.15 -24.34 -5.96
N ILE A 77 8.64 -23.11 -5.81
CA ILE A 77 7.83 -21.97 -5.42
C ILE A 77 7.14 -21.44 -6.68
N SER A 78 5.82 -21.32 -6.61
CA SER A 78 5.00 -20.73 -7.67
C SER A 78 5.01 -19.20 -7.57
N ALA A 79 4.77 -18.68 -6.37
CA ALA A 79 4.72 -17.24 -6.11
C ALA A 79 4.99 -16.93 -4.64
N ILE A 80 5.44 -15.72 -4.39
CA ILE A 80 5.45 -15.10 -3.07
C ILE A 80 4.56 -13.87 -3.18
N GLY A 81 3.32 -13.99 -2.73
CA GLY A 81 2.33 -12.93 -2.82
C GLY A 81 2.23 -12.12 -1.54
N LEU A 82 1.89 -10.84 -1.68
CA LEU A 82 1.54 -9.96 -0.57
C LEU A 82 0.08 -10.20 -0.16
N ASN A 83 -0.17 -10.25 1.14
CA ASN A 83 -1.51 -10.25 1.69
C ASN A 83 -1.90 -8.83 2.10
N MET A 84 -2.79 -8.21 1.33
CA MET A 84 -3.23 -6.82 1.52
C MET A 84 -4.50 -6.70 2.36
N THR A 85 -4.93 -7.77 3.05
CA THR A 85 -6.08 -7.69 3.95
C THR A 85 -5.85 -6.64 5.03
N GLU A 86 -6.93 -5.98 5.43
CA GLU A 86 -6.94 -4.99 6.51
C GLU A 86 -6.50 -5.63 7.83
N GLY A 87 -5.61 -4.94 8.54
CA GLY A 87 -5.11 -5.35 9.84
C GLY A 87 -6.01 -4.89 10.99
N SER A 88 -5.65 -5.28 12.20
CA SER A 88 -6.34 -4.81 13.40
C SER A 88 -5.91 -3.38 13.73
N MET A 89 -6.87 -2.47 13.83
CA MET A 89 -6.61 -1.08 14.19
C MET A 89 -6.34 -0.95 15.68
N GLN A 90 -5.28 -0.23 16.02
CA GLN A 90 -4.91 0.11 17.38
C GLN A 90 -5.12 1.60 17.63
N PRO A 91 -5.80 1.99 18.72
CA PRO A 91 -5.96 3.40 19.06
C PRO A 91 -4.60 4.00 19.46
N SER A 92 -4.34 5.21 18.97
CA SER A 92 -3.19 6.05 19.32
C SER A 92 -3.65 7.33 19.99
N SER A 93 -2.79 7.92 20.80
CA SER A 93 -3.05 9.23 21.43
C SER A 93 -2.64 10.41 20.54
N ASN A 94 -2.04 10.13 19.38
CA ASN A 94 -1.61 11.16 18.44
C ASN A 94 -2.69 11.38 17.37
N THR A 95 -3.11 12.63 17.19
CA THR A 95 -4.13 13.02 16.20
C THR A 95 -3.63 12.92 14.75
N LEU A 96 -2.31 12.87 14.55
CA LEU A 96 -1.68 12.72 13.23
C LEU A 96 -1.44 11.26 12.83
N ASP A 97 -1.86 10.33 13.67
CA ASP A 97 -1.85 8.92 13.31
C ASP A 97 -3.13 8.56 12.56
N PHE A 98 -2.99 8.02 11.39
CA PHE A 98 -4.09 7.69 10.49
C PHE A 98 -4.09 6.21 10.12
N ALA A 99 -5.24 5.57 10.22
CA ALA A 99 -5.48 4.25 9.65
C ALA A 99 -6.44 4.35 8.47
N ILE A 100 -6.21 3.53 7.44
CA ILE A 100 -7.11 3.43 6.29
C ILE A 100 -8.04 2.25 6.52
N THR A 101 -9.34 2.50 6.54
CA THR A 101 -10.40 1.47 6.56
C THR A 101 -10.81 1.16 5.13
N GLY A 102 -10.54 -0.06 4.67
CA GLY A 102 -10.80 -0.46 3.29
C GLY A 102 -9.56 -0.39 2.39
N GLU A 103 -9.78 -0.20 1.09
CA GLU A 103 -8.71 -0.18 0.09
C GLU A 103 -8.11 1.21 -0.08
N GLY A 104 -6.79 1.28 -0.34
CA GLY A 104 -6.06 2.51 -0.61
C GLY A 104 -4.69 2.55 0.07
N PHE A 105 -3.88 3.49 -0.36
CA PHE A 105 -2.54 3.77 0.18
C PHE A 105 -2.35 5.28 0.30
N PHE A 106 -1.66 5.73 1.32
CA PHE A 106 -1.20 7.11 1.38
C PHE A 106 -0.15 7.33 0.30
N VAL A 107 -0.21 8.47 -0.36
CA VAL A 107 0.75 8.89 -1.37
C VAL A 107 1.85 9.70 -0.70
N ILE A 108 3.09 9.29 -0.92
CA ILE A 108 4.27 9.92 -0.33
C ILE A 108 5.23 10.31 -1.43
N ARG A 109 5.85 11.46 -1.28
CA ARG A 109 6.93 11.92 -2.15
C ARG A 109 8.26 11.78 -1.43
N GLY A 110 9.11 10.88 -1.93
CA GLY A 110 10.44 10.67 -1.42
C GLY A 110 11.39 11.84 -1.70
N SER A 111 12.51 11.84 -1.01
CA SER A 111 13.58 12.83 -1.18
C SER A 111 14.21 12.80 -2.58
N ASP A 112 14.07 11.70 -3.31
CA ASP A 112 14.48 11.51 -4.70
C ASP A 112 13.49 12.12 -5.71
N GLY A 113 12.33 12.61 -5.23
CA GLY A 113 11.25 13.16 -6.03
C GLY A 113 10.28 12.11 -6.59
N ALA A 114 10.52 10.82 -6.35
CA ALA A 114 9.62 9.75 -6.75
C ALA A 114 8.42 9.62 -5.80
N TYR A 115 7.33 9.07 -6.33
CA TYR A 115 6.14 8.77 -5.54
C TYR A 115 6.20 7.35 -5.02
N TYR A 116 5.92 7.21 -3.73
CA TYR A 116 5.79 5.94 -3.02
C TYR A 116 4.42 5.85 -2.37
N TYR A 117 4.04 4.64 -2.02
CA TYR A 117 2.74 4.34 -1.46
C TYR A 117 2.91 3.59 -0.15
N THR A 118 2.14 3.94 0.86
CA THR A 118 2.25 3.26 2.16
C THR A 118 0.90 3.09 2.84
N ARG A 119 0.83 2.08 3.69
CA ARG A 119 -0.26 1.89 4.67
C ARG A 119 0.12 2.41 6.06
N ASN A 120 1.40 2.75 6.26
CA ASN A 120 1.85 3.34 7.51
C ASN A 120 1.36 4.79 7.61
N GLY A 121 0.48 5.04 8.56
CA GLY A 121 -0.09 6.36 8.82
C GLY A 121 0.50 7.07 10.04
N ALA A 122 1.62 6.63 10.57
CA ALA A 122 2.33 7.34 11.65
C ALA A 122 3.06 8.56 11.07
N PHE A 123 2.39 9.70 11.06
CA PHE A 123 2.92 10.94 10.52
C PHE A 123 3.30 11.93 11.62
N THR A 124 4.19 12.86 11.27
CA THR A 124 4.64 13.96 12.13
C THR A 124 4.64 15.26 11.33
N LEU A 125 4.81 16.38 12.02
CA LEU A 125 4.99 17.68 11.38
C LEU A 125 6.47 18.04 11.36
N ASP A 126 6.91 18.64 10.27
CA ASP A 126 8.22 19.29 10.20
C ASP A 126 8.21 20.71 10.75
N ALA A 127 9.35 21.39 10.75
CA ALA A 127 9.49 22.75 11.26
C ALA A 127 8.68 23.79 10.48
N ASP A 128 8.38 23.51 9.21
CA ASP A 128 7.61 24.38 8.33
C ASP A 128 6.10 24.07 8.35
N GLY A 129 5.69 23.05 9.12
CA GLY A 129 4.30 22.62 9.28
C GLY A 129 3.79 21.66 8.21
N TYR A 130 4.68 21.04 7.44
CA TYR A 130 4.31 19.98 6.48
C TYR A 130 4.14 18.64 7.17
N LEU A 131 3.19 17.87 6.67
CA LEU A 131 2.97 16.49 7.10
C LEU A 131 4.02 15.58 6.48
N VAL A 132 4.82 14.91 7.32
CA VAL A 132 5.93 14.06 6.92
C VAL A 132 5.88 12.70 7.59
N THR A 133 6.49 11.72 6.98
CA THR A 133 6.74 10.41 7.59
C THR A 133 7.92 10.48 8.55
N ALA A 134 8.13 9.42 9.33
CA ALA A 134 9.30 9.30 10.20
C ALA A 134 10.65 9.37 9.46
N ASN A 135 10.66 9.14 8.16
CA ASN A 135 11.85 9.23 7.31
C ASN A 135 12.08 10.64 6.72
N GLY A 136 11.14 11.58 6.95
CA GLY A 136 11.18 12.93 6.40
C GLY A 136 10.59 13.08 5.00
N ASP A 137 9.88 12.07 4.49
CA ASP A 137 9.23 12.11 3.19
C ASP A 137 7.85 12.78 3.32
N TYR A 138 7.46 13.59 2.32
CA TYR A 138 6.24 14.39 2.37
C TYR A 138 5.00 13.57 2.04
N VAL A 139 3.95 13.76 2.83
CA VAL A 139 2.61 13.23 2.53
C VAL A 139 1.92 14.14 1.54
N MET A 140 1.37 13.54 0.50
CA MET A 140 0.74 14.26 -0.60
C MET A 140 -0.76 14.36 -0.42
N GLY A 141 -1.32 15.47 -0.89
CA GLY A 141 -2.75 15.72 -0.89
C GLY A 141 -3.07 16.96 -1.72
N VAL A 142 -4.30 17.41 -1.67
CA VAL A 142 -4.74 18.61 -2.37
C VAL A 142 -4.85 19.74 -1.35
N MET A 143 -4.17 20.85 -1.61
CA MET A 143 -4.26 22.09 -0.82
C MET A 143 -5.14 23.08 -1.56
N GLY A 144 -5.99 23.83 -0.85
CA GLY A 144 -6.87 24.82 -1.47
C GLY A 144 -7.87 25.39 -0.47
N ASN A 145 -8.60 26.42 -0.89
CA ASN A 145 -9.68 27.01 -0.12
C ASN A 145 -10.83 26.01 0.08
N ALA A 146 -11.59 26.17 1.16
CA ALA A 146 -12.71 25.29 1.52
C ALA A 146 -13.72 25.06 0.39
N ASP A 147 -13.94 26.04 -0.46
CA ASP A 147 -14.90 25.96 -1.57
C ASP A 147 -14.33 25.15 -2.75
N ASP A 148 -13.06 25.28 -3.05
CA ASP A 148 -12.39 24.52 -4.11
C ASP A 148 -12.28 23.04 -3.74
N VAL A 149 -11.94 22.74 -2.49
CA VAL A 149 -11.86 21.37 -1.97
C VAL A 149 -13.25 20.71 -1.86
N LYS A 150 -14.31 21.49 -1.55
CA LYS A 150 -15.72 21.01 -1.55
C LYS A 150 -16.27 20.76 -2.94
N ASN A 151 -15.89 21.59 -3.92
CA ASN A 151 -16.40 21.52 -5.29
C ASN A 151 -15.69 20.46 -6.15
N GLY A 152 -14.79 19.65 -5.53
CA GLY A 152 -14.11 18.57 -6.21
C GLY A 152 -13.08 19.12 -7.20
N MET A 153 -12.03 19.76 -6.70
CA MET A 153 -10.86 20.07 -7.54
C MET A 153 -10.46 18.83 -8.35
N PRO A 154 -10.23 18.96 -9.65
CA PRO A 154 -9.79 17.83 -10.44
C PRO A 154 -8.46 17.32 -9.88
N LEU A 155 -8.39 16.00 -9.61
CA LEU A 155 -7.16 15.35 -9.15
C LEU A 155 -6.09 15.27 -10.24
N TYR A 156 -6.49 15.52 -11.48
CA TYR A 156 -5.62 15.47 -12.66
C TYR A 156 -5.77 16.75 -13.48
N ASP A 157 -4.65 17.23 -13.99
CA ASP A 157 -4.59 18.32 -14.95
C ASP A 157 -5.21 17.91 -16.31
N VAL A 158 -5.44 18.90 -17.19
CA VAL A 158 -5.90 18.70 -18.59
C VAL A 158 -4.99 17.74 -19.35
N ASP A 159 -3.73 17.64 -18.96
CA ASP A 159 -2.70 16.76 -19.52
C ASP A 159 -2.64 15.38 -18.82
N GLY A 160 -3.52 15.11 -17.85
CA GLY A 160 -3.57 13.86 -17.10
C GLY A 160 -2.52 13.71 -16.00
N ASN A 161 -1.82 14.80 -15.61
CA ASN A 161 -0.90 14.77 -14.49
C ASN A 161 -1.65 15.00 -13.17
N PRO A 162 -1.30 14.30 -12.08
CA PRO A 162 -1.96 14.48 -10.79
C PRO A 162 -1.64 15.87 -10.21
N ILE A 163 -2.70 16.62 -9.86
CA ILE A 163 -2.61 17.92 -9.21
C ILE A 163 -2.65 17.70 -7.70
N PHE A 164 -1.56 17.27 -7.12
CA PHE A 164 -1.44 17.21 -5.68
C PHE A 164 -0.08 17.73 -5.23
N ASP A 165 -0.04 18.33 -4.06
CA ASP A 165 1.15 18.93 -3.45
C ASP A 165 1.30 18.42 -2.01
N ARG A 166 2.36 18.84 -1.37
CA ARG A 166 2.66 18.53 0.03
C ARG A 166 1.61 19.13 0.94
N ILE A 167 1.07 18.36 1.87
CA ILE A 167 0.12 18.87 2.84
C ILE A 167 0.83 19.70 3.89
N LYS A 168 0.43 20.96 3.99
CA LYS A 168 0.84 21.89 5.04
C LYS A 168 -0.31 22.11 6.00
N ILE A 169 -0.11 21.82 7.28
CA ILE A 169 -1.17 21.87 8.30
C ILE A 169 -1.01 23.08 9.21
N ILE A 170 0.21 23.44 9.56
CA ILE A 170 0.52 24.56 10.48
C ILE A 170 1.40 25.57 9.77
N GLY A 171 1.26 26.84 10.16
CA GLY A 171 2.05 27.95 9.64
C GLY A 171 1.25 28.85 8.72
N SER A 172 1.95 29.67 7.95
CA SER A 172 1.33 30.60 7.00
C SER A 172 0.93 29.87 5.73
N ILE A 173 -0.36 29.82 5.43
CA ILE A 173 -0.95 29.21 4.23
C ILE A 173 -1.59 30.32 3.42
N PRO A 174 -1.36 30.39 2.09
CA PRO A 174 -2.02 31.38 1.25
C PRO A 174 -3.52 31.11 1.22
N THR A 175 -4.35 32.12 1.47
CA THR A 175 -5.82 32.02 1.43
C THR A 175 -6.38 31.89 0.02
N GLY A 176 -5.53 32.09 -1.01
CA GLY A 176 -5.96 32.20 -2.40
C GLY A 176 -6.48 33.59 -2.76
N GLU A 177 -6.64 34.46 -1.78
CA GLU A 177 -6.97 35.88 -1.99
C GLU A 177 -5.71 36.72 -2.16
N THR A 178 -5.83 37.80 -2.91
CA THR A 178 -4.76 38.78 -3.08
C THR A 178 -5.17 40.12 -2.49
N ASP A 179 -4.20 40.78 -1.86
CA ASP A 179 -4.35 42.16 -1.38
C ASP A 179 -4.54 43.13 -2.57
N ILE A 180 -4.91 44.37 -2.25
CA ILE A 180 -5.12 45.49 -3.21
C ILE A 180 -3.90 45.69 -4.10
N ASP A 181 -2.71 45.33 -3.60
CA ASP A 181 -1.43 45.41 -4.31
C ASP A 181 -1.06 44.12 -5.10
N GLY A 182 -1.96 43.12 -5.11
CA GLY A 182 -1.75 41.84 -5.82
C GLY A 182 -0.85 40.83 -5.09
N ASN A 183 -0.53 41.05 -3.81
CA ASN A 183 0.23 40.10 -3.01
C ASN A 183 -0.70 39.04 -2.41
N PRO A 184 -0.28 37.78 -2.31
CA PRO A 184 -1.09 36.73 -1.67
C PRO A 184 -1.25 37.01 -0.17
N ILE A 185 -2.48 36.92 0.31
CA ILE A 185 -2.80 37.01 1.75
C ILE A 185 -2.50 35.67 2.39
N TYR A 186 -1.77 35.70 3.52
CA TYR A 186 -1.44 34.50 4.30
C TYR A 186 -2.20 34.52 5.62
N GLU A 187 -2.82 33.39 5.95
CA GLU A 187 -3.37 33.15 7.28
C GLU A 187 -2.49 32.18 8.07
N THR A 188 -2.43 32.37 9.38
CA THR A 188 -1.71 31.48 10.30
C THR A 188 -2.70 30.61 11.04
N TYR A 189 -2.50 29.30 10.96
CA TYR A 189 -3.31 28.28 11.61
C TYR A 189 -2.56 27.69 12.80
N THR A 190 -3.25 27.47 13.91
CA THR A 190 -2.67 27.03 15.18
C THR A 190 -3.11 25.64 15.61
N ASP A 191 -4.36 25.29 15.35
CA ASP A 191 -4.93 23.98 15.66
C ASP A 191 -5.44 23.31 14.40
N TYR A 192 -5.42 21.97 14.39
CA TYR A 192 -5.81 21.19 13.24
C TYR A 192 -6.57 19.92 13.64
N ALA A 193 -7.42 19.47 12.75
CA ALA A 193 -8.07 18.16 12.82
C ALA A 193 -8.19 17.56 11.42
N VAL A 194 -8.21 16.24 11.32
CA VAL A 194 -8.47 15.53 10.07
C VAL A 194 -9.73 14.69 10.23
N ASP A 195 -10.67 14.93 9.33
CA ASP A 195 -11.96 14.25 9.27
C ASP A 195 -11.81 12.85 8.65
N SER A 196 -12.83 12.02 8.83
CA SER A 196 -12.95 10.68 8.21
C SER A 196 -12.95 10.70 6.67
N ASN A 197 -13.27 11.83 6.07
CA ASN A 197 -13.19 12.06 4.62
C ASN A 197 -11.81 12.56 4.16
N GLY A 198 -10.83 12.58 5.05
CA GLY A 198 -9.49 13.08 4.77
C GLY A 198 -9.40 14.61 4.64
N ALA A 199 -10.47 15.35 4.98
CA ALA A 199 -10.43 16.80 4.99
C ALA A 199 -9.60 17.29 6.18
N VAL A 200 -8.58 18.08 5.88
CA VAL A 200 -7.74 18.74 6.87
C VAL A 200 -8.37 20.08 7.21
N THR A 201 -8.86 20.20 8.45
CA THR A 201 -9.43 21.43 8.99
C THR A 201 -8.45 22.06 9.95
N ALA A 202 -8.35 23.38 9.91
CA ALA A 202 -7.53 24.14 10.84
C ALA A 202 -8.29 25.34 11.38
N ILE A 203 -7.88 25.81 12.56
CA ILE A 203 -8.47 26.98 13.21
C ILE A 203 -7.56 28.17 12.93
N ASN A 204 -8.15 29.22 12.35
CA ASN A 204 -7.43 30.46 12.09
C ASN A 204 -7.30 31.32 13.37
N SER A 205 -6.58 32.42 13.26
CA SER A 205 -6.34 33.36 14.37
C SER A 205 -7.62 34.04 14.90
N ILE A 206 -8.74 33.97 14.15
CA ILE A 206 -10.04 34.56 14.51
C ILE A 206 -10.94 33.50 15.17
N GLY A 207 -10.54 32.23 15.17
CA GLY A 207 -11.30 31.11 15.75
C GLY A 207 -12.28 30.45 14.77
N GLU A 208 -12.18 30.71 13.47
CA GLU A 208 -12.96 30.04 12.46
C GLU A 208 -12.29 28.73 12.05
N VAL A 209 -13.11 27.68 11.85
CA VAL A 209 -12.67 26.39 11.34
C VAL A 209 -12.77 26.38 9.82
N LEU A 210 -11.64 26.30 9.17
CA LEU A 210 -11.54 26.28 7.71
C LEU A 210 -10.94 24.96 7.21
N THR A 211 -11.43 24.46 6.09
CA THR A 211 -10.79 23.33 5.39
C THR A 211 -9.66 23.86 4.54
N ILE A 212 -8.44 23.46 4.87
CA ILE A 212 -7.21 23.94 4.22
C ILE A 212 -6.67 22.97 3.16
N GLY A 213 -7.12 21.72 3.20
CA GLY A 213 -6.69 20.73 2.25
C GLY A 213 -7.42 19.40 2.44
N ARG A 214 -7.08 18.44 1.60
CA ARG A 214 -7.64 17.10 1.66
C ARG A 214 -6.56 16.05 1.35
N LEU A 215 -6.50 15.01 2.17
CA LEU A 215 -5.69 13.83 1.91
C LEU A 215 -6.21 13.06 0.70
N VAL A 216 -5.30 12.49 -0.07
CA VAL A 216 -5.63 11.61 -1.19
C VAL A 216 -5.13 10.20 -0.90
N LEU A 217 -5.83 9.23 -1.45
CA LEU A 217 -5.44 7.83 -1.42
C LEU A 217 -5.23 7.32 -2.85
N ALA A 218 -4.23 6.46 -2.99
CA ALA A 218 -3.99 5.74 -4.24
C ALA A 218 -4.60 4.34 -4.17
N THR A 219 -5.26 3.91 -5.23
CA THR A 219 -5.71 2.55 -5.42
C THR A 219 -5.02 1.91 -6.61
N PHE A 220 -4.96 0.58 -6.64
CA PHE A 220 -4.29 -0.20 -7.67
C PHE A 220 -5.18 -1.35 -8.11
N ASN A 221 -5.24 -1.59 -9.40
CA ASN A 221 -5.96 -2.74 -9.96
C ASN A 221 -5.40 -4.08 -9.46
N ASN A 222 -4.09 -4.14 -9.23
CA ASN A 222 -3.43 -5.33 -8.69
C ASN A 222 -2.44 -4.95 -7.58
N THR A 223 -2.91 -4.91 -6.35
CA THR A 223 -2.09 -4.59 -5.17
C THR A 223 -1.00 -5.64 -4.89
N GLY A 224 -1.21 -6.89 -5.32
CA GLY A 224 -0.21 -7.95 -5.21
C GLY A 224 1.00 -7.78 -6.13
N GLY A 225 0.89 -6.92 -7.15
CA GLY A 225 1.97 -6.58 -8.08
C GLY A 225 2.87 -5.44 -7.59
N LEU A 226 2.57 -4.81 -6.47
CA LEU A 226 3.41 -3.76 -5.89
C LEU A 226 4.73 -4.33 -5.37
N GLU A 227 5.82 -3.59 -5.56
CA GLU A 227 7.14 -3.92 -5.04
C GLU A 227 7.42 -3.20 -3.71
N LYS A 228 8.01 -3.92 -2.74
CA LYS A 228 8.43 -3.33 -1.47
C LYS A 228 9.71 -2.52 -1.69
N ALA A 229 9.65 -1.21 -1.48
CA ALA A 229 10.78 -0.28 -1.61
C ALA A 229 11.58 -0.09 -0.29
N GLY A 230 11.21 -0.80 0.78
CA GLY A 230 11.74 -0.57 2.14
C GLY A 230 10.90 0.45 2.91
N ASN A 231 11.19 0.67 4.19
CA ASN A 231 10.52 1.65 5.06
C ASN A 231 8.98 1.55 5.12
N SER A 232 8.42 0.37 4.87
CA SER A 232 6.98 0.13 4.65
C SER A 232 6.41 0.85 3.43
N TYR A 233 7.24 1.19 2.45
CA TYR A 233 6.83 1.81 1.19
C TYR A 233 6.70 0.77 0.09
N TYR A 234 5.81 1.07 -0.84
CA TYR A 234 5.56 0.30 -2.05
C TYR A 234 5.79 1.18 -3.27
N SER A 235 6.37 0.61 -4.32
CA SER A 235 6.53 1.23 -5.62
C SER A 235 5.67 0.54 -6.67
N VAL A 236 5.29 1.30 -7.68
CA VAL A 236 4.52 0.82 -8.82
C VAL A 236 5.39 -0.10 -9.69
N THR A 237 4.80 -1.16 -10.21
CA THR A 237 5.41 -2.03 -11.20
C THR A 237 4.53 -2.13 -12.45
N SER A 238 5.07 -2.67 -13.52
CA SER A 238 4.29 -2.90 -14.74
C SER A 238 3.10 -3.85 -14.55
N ASN A 239 3.08 -4.65 -13.47
CA ASN A 239 2.01 -5.60 -13.16
C ASN A 239 1.02 -5.10 -12.09
N SER A 240 1.35 -4.03 -11.36
CA SER A 240 0.40 -3.38 -10.43
C SER A 240 -0.63 -2.51 -11.17
N GLY A 241 -0.28 -2.03 -12.35
CA GLY A 241 -0.95 -0.92 -13.02
C GLY A 241 -0.49 0.42 -12.47
N GLU A 242 -0.92 1.51 -13.09
CA GLU A 242 -0.69 2.86 -12.60
C GLU A 242 -1.54 3.12 -11.36
N ALA A 243 -1.09 4.06 -10.53
CA ALA A 243 -1.83 4.47 -9.35
C ALA A 243 -3.04 5.32 -9.75
N GLU A 244 -4.22 4.90 -9.37
CA GLU A 244 -5.43 5.72 -9.48
C GLU A 244 -5.59 6.51 -8.18
N ILE A 245 -5.56 7.84 -8.30
CA ILE A 245 -5.65 8.74 -7.14
C ILE A 245 -7.10 9.14 -6.92
N HIS A 246 -7.57 8.97 -5.69
CA HIS A 246 -8.92 9.27 -5.28
C HIS A 246 -8.94 10.15 -4.04
N PHE A 247 -10.00 10.94 -3.89
CA PHE A 247 -10.32 11.50 -2.59
C PHE A 247 -10.82 10.42 -1.65
N VAL A 248 -10.52 10.56 -0.38
CA VAL A 248 -10.99 9.66 0.66
C VAL A 248 -12.52 9.52 0.59
N ASN A 249 -13.03 8.30 0.68
CA ASN A 249 -14.44 7.91 0.49
C ASN A 249 -14.99 8.07 -0.95
N ASP A 250 -14.15 8.33 -1.93
CA ASP A 250 -14.58 8.42 -3.32
C ASP A 250 -13.90 7.31 -4.14
N GLY A 251 -14.49 6.13 -4.15
CA GLY A 251 -13.93 4.94 -4.80
C GLY A 251 -12.79 4.25 -4.04
N CYS A 252 -12.44 4.72 -2.85
CA CYS A 252 -11.42 4.16 -1.96
C CYS A 252 -11.90 4.11 -0.51
N GLY A 253 -11.02 3.62 0.39
CA GLY A 253 -11.32 3.52 1.83
C GLY A 253 -11.48 4.87 2.53
N ALA A 254 -11.92 4.81 3.80
CA ALA A 254 -12.01 5.94 4.71
C ALA A 254 -10.75 6.08 5.56
N ILE A 255 -10.48 7.28 6.04
CA ILE A 255 -9.40 7.54 7.01
C ILE A 255 -9.98 7.61 8.43
N LYS A 256 -9.27 7.04 9.38
CA LYS A 256 -9.58 7.12 10.80
C LYS A 256 -8.41 7.75 11.53
N SER A 257 -8.62 8.96 12.06
CA SER A 257 -7.63 9.69 12.87
C SER A 257 -7.51 9.09 14.27
N GLY A 258 -6.30 9.10 14.86
CA GLY A 258 -6.01 8.54 16.18
C GLY A 258 -5.94 7.01 16.19
N TYR A 259 -5.71 6.38 15.06
CA TYR A 259 -5.54 4.92 14.92
C TYR A 259 -4.37 4.60 13.98
N LEU A 260 -3.75 3.45 14.23
CA LEU A 260 -2.73 2.84 13.37
C LEU A 260 -3.13 1.42 13.01
N GLU A 261 -2.74 0.97 11.81
CA GLU A 261 -2.98 -0.39 11.32
C GLU A 261 -1.75 -1.29 11.56
#